data_cf3788b11326ccb0aaae6f4fabfe6e6d
#
_entry.id   cf3788b11326ccb0aaae6f4fabfe6e6d
#
_cell.length_a   1.000
_cell.length_b   1.000
_cell.length_c   1.000
_cell.angle_alpha   90.00
_cell.angle_beta   90.00
_cell.angle_gamma   90.00
#
_symmetry.space_group_name_H-M   'P 1'
#
loop_
_entity.id
_entity.type
_entity.pdbx_description
1 polymer ?
#
loop_
_entity_poly.entity_id
_entity_poly.type
_entity_poly.pdbx_seq_one_letter_code
_entity_poly.pdbx_strand_id
1 'polypeptide(L)'
;MEYAYFDTSALIKRYVEELGRREVLTLLRASRCVVSAVLPVEVRSALRRRVADKTLDAKRVPAILKRLAADRPFWTIVEVSGEVLAIAETLSAAHPLRAFDAIHVASAMLFAARIASPTFTFVSADIQQTTAAVALGINTRHIES
;
A
#
# COMPACT_ATOMS: atom_id res chain seq x y z
N MET A 1 -16.62 -7.69 -7.08
CA MET A 1 -15.29 -7.69 -6.45
C MET A 1 -15.23 -6.67 -5.34
N GLU A 2 -14.64 -7.07 -4.25
CA GLU A 2 -14.41 -6.22 -3.09
C GLU A 2 -13.26 -5.26 -3.33
N TYR A 3 -13.25 -4.13 -2.65
CA TYR A 3 -12.11 -3.23 -2.66
C TYR A 3 -11.07 -3.65 -1.62
N ALA A 4 -9.80 -3.56 -1.98
CA ALA A 4 -8.69 -3.74 -1.07
C ALA A 4 -7.66 -2.63 -1.28
N TYR A 5 -7.25 -2.00 -0.19
CA TYR A 5 -6.20 -0.99 -0.20
C TYR A 5 -4.85 -1.68 0.00
N PHE A 6 -3.93 -1.41 -0.88
CA PHE A 6 -2.56 -1.92 -0.78
C PHE A 6 -1.61 -0.75 -0.49
N ASP A 7 -0.88 -0.83 0.62
CA ASP A 7 0.22 0.10 0.83
C ASP A 7 1.42 -0.31 -0.06
N THR A 8 2.45 0.51 -0.08
CA THR A 8 3.61 0.28 -0.93
C THR A 8 4.36 -1.00 -0.55
N SER A 9 4.46 -1.32 0.75
CA SER A 9 5.16 -2.52 1.21
C SER A 9 4.53 -3.82 0.70
N ALA A 10 3.22 -3.83 0.54
CA ALA A 10 2.48 -4.96 -0.01
C ALA A 10 2.52 -4.95 -1.55
N LEU A 11 2.16 -3.82 -2.18
CA LEU A 11 2.03 -3.79 -3.64
C LEU A 11 3.35 -4.01 -4.38
N ILE A 12 4.47 -3.56 -3.84
CA ILE A 12 5.78 -3.77 -4.46
C ILE A 12 6.10 -5.25 -4.68
N LYS A 13 5.53 -6.14 -3.88
CA LYS A 13 5.71 -7.60 -4.01
C LYS A 13 5.14 -8.16 -5.32
N ARG A 14 4.26 -7.42 -5.98
CA ARG A 14 3.83 -7.75 -7.34
C ARG A 14 4.98 -7.68 -8.35
N TYR A 15 5.92 -6.78 -8.12
CA TYR A 15 6.97 -6.44 -9.09
C TYR A 15 8.33 -7.04 -8.75
N VAL A 16 8.56 -7.43 -7.51
CA VAL A 16 9.82 -8.01 -7.05
C VAL A 16 9.59 -9.39 -6.42
N GLU A 17 10.59 -10.28 -6.60
CA GLU A 17 10.59 -11.60 -5.98
C GLU A 17 10.98 -11.47 -4.51
N GLU A 18 10.00 -11.60 -3.63
CA GLU A 18 10.24 -11.61 -2.19
C GLU A 18 9.11 -12.33 -1.46
N LEU A 19 9.32 -12.61 -0.18
CA LEU A 19 8.34 -13.30 0.66
C LEU A 19 6.99 -12.57 0.65
N GLY A 20 5.89 -13.32 0.59
CA GLY A 20 4.54 -12.75 0.55
C GLY A 20 4.01 -12.46 -0.86
N ARG A 21 4.83 -12.54 -1.90
CA ARG A 21 4.43 -12.25 -3.28
C ARG A 21 3.21 -13.05 -3.74
N ARG A 22 3.19 -14.35 -3.47
CA ARG A 22 2.07 -15.22 -3.89
C ARG A 22 0.75 -14.76 -3.30
N GLU A 23 0.75 -14.41 -2.04
CA GLU A 23 -0.44 -13.92 -1.34
C GLU A 23 -0.92 -12.60 -1.91
N VAL A 24 -0.02 -11.64 -2.15
CA VAL A 24 -0.35 -10.36 -2.77
C VAL A 24 -0.98 -10.56 -4.15
N LEU A 25 -0.40 -11.44 -4.98
CA LEU A 25 -0.96 -11.73 -6.30
C LEU A 25 -2.36 -12.35 -6.22
N THR A 26 -2.61 -13.21 -5.24
CA THR A 26 -3.93 -13.79 -5.00
C THR A 26 -4.95 -12.72 -4.61
N LEU A 27 -4.57 -11.83 -3.69
CA LEU A 27 -5.43 -10.73 -3.24
C LEU A 27 -5.74 -9.75 -4.38
N LEU A 28 -4.74 -9.42 -5.19
CA LEU A 28 -4.92 -8.52 -6.35
C LEU A 28 -5.89 -9.08 -7.39
N ARG A 29 -5.88 -10.40 -7.61
CA ARG A 29 -6.84 -11.05 -8.54
C ARG A 29 -8.25 -11.05 -7.99
N ALA A 30 -8.40 -11.07 -6.68
CA ALA A 30 -9.70 -11.19 -6.01
C ALA A 30 -10.33 -9.85 -5.66
N SER A 31 -9.63 -8.73 -5.86
CA SER A 31 -10.10 -7.42 -5.40
C SER A 31 -9.89 -6.30 -6.41
N ARG A 32 -10.60 -5.21 -6.20
CA ARG A 32 -10.33 -3.92 -6.86
C ARG A 32 -9.25 -3.21 -6.06
N CYS A 33 -8.12 -2.96 -6.72
CA CYS A 33 -6.95 -2.38 -6.08
C CYS A 33 -7.12 -0.88 -5.82
N VAL A 34 -6.96 -0.49 -4.57
CA VAL A 34 -6.97 0.90 -4.11
C VAL A 34 -5.58 1.24 -3.59
N VAL A 35 -5.04 2.38 -3.97
CA VAL A 35 -3.71 2.84 -3.56
C VAL A 35 -3.70 4.32 -3.27
N SER A 36 -2.71 4.79 -2.53
CA SER A 36 -2.45 6.22 -2.38
C SER A 36 -1.74 6.79 -3.61
N ALA A 37 -1.99 8.06 -3.90
CA ALA A 37 -1.28 8.81 -4.93
C ALA A 37 0.24 8.87 -4.70
N VAL A 38 0.73 8.65 -3.47
CA VAL A 38 2.18 8.61 -3.16
C VAL A 38 2.86 7.33 -3.60
N LEU A 39 2.11 6.28 -3.91
CA LEU A 39 2.65 4.95 -4.17
C LEU A 39 3.71 4.92 -5.27
N PRO A 40 3.55 5.56 -6.44
CA PRO A 40 4.59 5.51 -7.48
C PRO A 40 5.92 6.11 -7.03
N VAL A 41 5.89 7.17 -6.22
CA VAL A 41 7.10 7.79 -5.66
C VAL A 41 7.80 6.82 -4.69
N GLU A 42 7.03 6.20 -3.81
CA GLU A 42 7.55 5.25 -2.84
C GLU A 42 8.11 3.99 -3.51
N VAL A 43 7.46 3.48 -4.55
CA VAL A 43 7.97 2.33 -5.32
C VAL A 43 9.33 2.65 -5.91
N ARG A 44 9.49 3.81 -6.56
CA ARG A 44 10.79 4.21 -7.11
C ARG A 44 11.87 4.31 -6.03
N SER A 45 11.55 4.90 -4.89
CA SER A 45 12.46 4.99 -3.76
C SER A 45 12.83 3.60 -3.22
N ALA A 46 11.86 2.71 -3.08
CA ALA A 46 12.07 1.34 -2.62
C ALA A 46 12.92 0.52 -3.59
N LEU A 47 12.69 0.64 -4.90
CA LEU A 47 13.51 -0.03 -5.92
C LEU A 47 14.96 0.44 -5.87
N ARG A 48 15.19 1.74 -5.71
CA ARG A 48 16.54 2.29 -5.58
C ARG A 48 17.27 1.71 -4.37
N ARG A 49 16.60 1.61 -3.22
CA ARG A 49 17.18 1.00 -2.02
C ARG A 49 17.55 -0.47 -2.25
N ARG A 50 16.67 -1.23 -2.90
CA ARG A 50 16.93 -2.65 -3.22
C ARG A 50 18.10 -2.84 -4.17
N VAL A 51 18.29 -1.94 -5.13
CA VAL A 51 19.47 -1.95 -6.00
C VAL A 51 20.73 -1.63 -5.18
N ALA A 52 20.67 -0.63 -4.30
CA ALA A 52 21.80 -0.22 -3.47
C ALA A 52 22.23 -1.33 -2.50
N ASP A 53 21.28 -2.07 -1.92
CA ASP A 53 21.58 -3.19 -1.02
C ASP A 53 21.77 -4.54 -1.74
N LYS A 54 21.75 -4.53 -3.07
CA LYS A 54 22.00 -5.68 -3.94
C LYS A 54 20.96 -6.81 -3.84
N THR A 55 19.76 -6.49 -3.39
CA THR A 55 18.63 -7.45 -3.40
C THR A 55 17.85 -7.41 -4.71
N LEU A 56 18.11 -6.43 -5.55
CA LEU A 56 17.51 -6.28 -6.88
C LEU A 56 18.59 -5.90 -7.91
N ASP A 57 18.61 -6.61 -9.04
CA ASP A 57 19.47 -6.24 -10.17
C ASP A 57 18.94 -4.96 -10.82
N ALA A 58 19.79 -3.95 -10.95
CA ALA A 58 19.46 -2.67 -11.60
C ALA A 58 18.90 -2.84 -13.01
N LYS A 59 19.31 -3.87 -13.74
CA LYS A 59 18.84 -4.17 -15.09
C LYS A 59 17.35 -4.50 -15.15
N ARG A 60 16.77 -4.94 -14.04
CA ARG A 60 15.35 -5.28 -13.97
C ARG A 60 14.43 -4.07 -13.74
N VAL A 61 14.99 -2.95 -13.28
CA VAL A 61 14.20 -1.77 -12.89
C VAL A 61 13.38 -1.20 -14.06
N PRO A 62 13.91 -1.01 -15.29
CA PRO A 62 13.10 -0.50 -16.40
C PRO A 62 11.87 -1.34 -16.70
N ALA A 63 11.98 -2.66 -16.68
CA ALA A 63 10.86 -3.57 -16.93
C ALA A 63 9.82 -3.50 -15.81
N ILE A 64 10.25 -3.37 -14.55
CA ILE A 64 9.37 -3.19 -13.41
C ILE A 64 8.57 -1.89 -13.53
N LEU A 65 9.23 -0.78 -13.85
CA LEU A 65 8.58 0.52 -14.02
C LEU A 65 7.59 0.54 -15.19
N LYS A 66 7.91 -0.16 -16.27
CA LYS A 66 7.01 -0.33 -17.42
C LYS A 66 5.74 -1.08 -17.00
N ARG A 67 5.88 -2.15 -16.22
CA ARG A 67 4.75 -2.93 -15.70
C ARG A 67 3.90 -2.11 -14.74
N LEU A 68 4.54 -1.36 -13.84
CA LEU A 68 3.86 -0.44 -12.93
C LEU A 68 3.01 0.57 -13.71
N ALA A 69 3.57 1.17 -14.75
CA ALA A 69 2.85 2.12 -15.60
C ALA A 69 1.65 1.47 -16.30
N ALA A 70 1.77 0.22 -16.74
CA ALA A 70 0.69 -0.53 -17.36
C ALA A 70 -0.44 -0.87 -16.39
N ASP A 71 -0.11 -1.12 -15.12
CA ASP A 71 -1.10 -1.45 -14.08
C ASP A 71 -1.84 -0.21 -13.57
N ARG A 72 -1.19 0.93 -13.56
CA ARG A 72 -1.68 2.17 -12.94
C ARG A 72 -3.08 2.60 -13.38
N PRO A 73 -3.48 2.52 -14.67
CA PRO A 73 -4.83 2.89 -15.10
C PRO A 73 -5.95 2.04 -14.47
N PHE A 74 -5.62 0.87 -13.93
CA PHE A 74 -6.59 -0.04 -13.32
C PHE A 74 -6.76 0.17 -11.82
N TRP A 75 -5.98 1.07 -11.21
CA TRP A 75 -6.07 1.36 -9.79
C TRP A 75 -7.11 2.44 -9.50
N THR A 76 -7.76 2.30 -8.35
CA THR A 76 -8.47 3.41 -7.72
C THR A 76 -7.47 4.17 -6.85
N ILE A 77 -7.25 5.44 -7.14
CA ILE A 77 -6.23 6.25 -6.48
C ILE A 77 -6.89 7.17 -5.46
N VAL A 78 -6.41 7.11 -4.22
CA VAL A 78 -6.80 8.05 -3.17
C VAL A 78 -5.79 9.19 -3.17
N GLU A 79 -6.26 10.40 -3.47
CA GLU A 79 -5.42 11.59 -3.47
C GLU A 79 -4.99 11.97 -2.05
N VAL A 80 -3.83 12.60 -1.92
CA VAL A 80 -3.34 13.14 -0.65
C VAL A 80 -4.03 14.51 -0.43
N SER A 81 -5.27 14.44 -0.01
CA SER A 81 -6.12 15.61 0.23
C SER A 81 -5.88 16.20 1.62
N GLY A 82 -6.45 17.38 1.85
CA GLY A 82 -6.46 17.98 3.20
C GLY A 82 -7.12 17.10 4.24
N GLU A 83 -8.18 16.35 3.86
CA GLU A 83 -8.84 15.39 4.76
C GLU A 83 -7.91 14.24 5.11
N VAL A 84 -7.22 13.66 4.14
CA VAL A 84 -6.24 12.59 4.38
C VAL A 84 -5.14 13.07 5.31
N LEU A 85 -4.60 14.27 5.07
CA LEU A 85 -3.53 14.84 5.90
C LEU A 85 -3.99 15.11 7.33
N ALA A 86 -5.21 15.60 7.52
CA ALA A 86 -5.76 15.84 8.84
C ALA A 86 -5.92 14.54 9.64
N ILE A 87 -6.41 13.48 9.00
CA ILE A 87 -6.49 12.15 9.61
C ILE A 87 -5.08 11.62 9.94
N ALA A 88 -4.15 11.73 8.99
CA ALA A 88 -2.78 11.27 9.18
C ALA A 88 -2.09 11.97 10.36
N GLU A 89 -2.32 13.26 10.53
CA GLU A 89 -1.81 14.04 11.66
C GLU A 89 -2.28 13.46 12.99
N THR A 90 -3.59 13.18 13.10
CA THR A 90 -4.19 12.55 14.29
C THR A 90 -3.60 11.16 14.54
N LEU A 91 -3.45 10.34 13.50
CA LEU A 91 -2.87 9.01 13.60
C LEU A 91 -1.41 9.04 14.06
N SER A 92 -0.63 9.99 13.55
CA SER A 92 0.78 10.15 13.91
C SER A 92 0.96 10.55 15.38
N ALA A 93 -0.01 11.24 15.97
CA ALA A 93 0.00 11.57 17.39
C ALA A 93 -0.34 10.37 18.28
N ALA A 94 -1.13 9.43 17.79
CA ALA A 94 -1.68 8.32 18.58
C ALA A 94 -0.97 6.97 18.35
N HIS A 95 -0.25 6.81 17.25
CA HIS A 95 0.38 5.55 16.84
C HIS A 95 1.84 5.77 16.39
N PRO A 96 2.72 4.75 16.54
CA PRO A 96 4.13 4.85 16.12
C PRO A 96 4.25 4.68 14.59
N LEU A 97 3.68 5.61 13.84
CA LEU A 97 3.67 5.63 12.38
C LEU A 97 4.59 6.73 11.85
N ARG A 98 5.39 6.42 10.83
CA ARG A 98 6.08 7.42 10.05
C ARG A 98 5.07 8.20 9.19
N ALA A 99 5.48 9.35 8.67
CA ALA A 99 4.55 10.23 7.91
C ALA A 99 3.82 9.51 6.76
N PHE A 100 4.55 8.79 5.91
CA PHE A 100 3.91 8.06 4.80
C PHE A 100 3.06 6.88 5.26
N ASP A 101 3.44 6.20 6.35
CA ASP A 101 2.64 5.13 6.95
C ASP A 101 1.29 5.68 7.43
N ALA A 102 1.32 6.83 8.08
CA ALA A 102 0.10 7.51 8.53
C ALA A 102 -0.78 7.93 7.34
N ILE A 103 -0.18 8.39 6.24
CA ILE A 103 -0.90 8.74 5.01
C ILE A 103 -1.59 7.51 4.41
N HIS A 104 -0.93 6.35 4.39
CA HIS A 104 -1.54 5.11 3.90
C HIS A 104 -2.74 4.70 4.75
N VAL A 105 -2.59 4.64 6.06
CA VAL A 105 -3.68 4.25 6.96
C VAL A 105 -4.83 5.26 6.88
N ALA A 106 -4.52 6.57 6.85
CA ALA A 106 -5.53 7.62 6.70
C ALA A 106 -6.29 7.52 5.37
N SER A 107 -5.58 7.24 4.28
CA SER A 107 -6.18 7.04 2.95
C SER A 107 -7.14 5.87 2.93
N ALA A 108 -6.76 4.76 3.54
CA ALA A 108 -7.62 3.58 3.68
C ALA A 108 -8.85 3.88 4.53
N MET A 109 -8.70 4.58 5.64
CA MET A 109 -9.82 4.98 6.51
C MET A 109 -10.84 5.83 5.75
N LEU A 110 -10.35 6.86 5.06
CA LEU A 110 -11.23 7.78 4.32
C LEU A 110 -11.97 7.04 3.20
N PHE A 111 -11.27 6.19 2.45
CA PHE A 111 -11.88 5.42 1.39
C PHE A 111 -12.93 4.45 1.93
N ALA A 112 -12.60 3.70 2.98
CA ALA A 112 -13.53 2.75 3.61
C ALA A 112 -14.81 3.45 4.10
N ALA A 113 -14.69 4.63 4.70
CA ALA A 113 -15.84 5.40 5.16
C ALA A 113 -16.73 5.84 4.01
N ARG A 114 -16.15 6.23 2.87
CA ARG A 114 -16.89 6.69 1.70
C ARG A 114 -17.65 5.59 0.97
N ILE A 115 -17.06 4.39 0.87
CA ILE A 115 -17.72 3.26 0.21
C ILE A 115 -18.67 2.49 1.14
N ALA A 116 -18.53 2.69 2.45
CA ALA A 116 -19.35 2.01 3.48
C ALA A 116 -19.44 0.48 3.28
N SER A 117 -18.35 -0.15 2.83
CA SER A 117 -18.30 -1.59 2.59
C SER A 117 -17.73 -2.33 3.80
N PRO A 118 -18.45 -3.33 4.36
CA PRO A 118 -17.94 -4.11 5.48
C PRO A 118 -16.80 -5.06 5.08
N THR A 119 -16.58 -5.27 3.81
CA THR A 119 -15.64 -6.24 3.25
C THR A 119 -14.36 -5.58 2.72
N PHE A 120 -14.24 -4.26 2.84
CA PHE A 120 -13.00 -3.54 2.52
C PHE A 120 -11.85 -4.05 3.38
N THR A 121 -10.70 -4.28 2.75
CA THR A 121 -9.51 -4.80 3.42
C THR A 121 -8.31 -3.88 3.21
N PHE A 122 -7.57 -3.64 4.29
CA PHE A 122 -6.27 -2.97 4.26
C PHE A 122 -5.18 -4.02 4.21
N VAL A 123 -4.32 -3.96 3.21
CA VAL A 123 -3.26 -4.95 2.95
C VAL A 123 -1.89 -4.28 3.07
N SER A 124 -1.06 -4.76 3.98
CA SER A 124 0.28 -4.21 4.23
C SER A 124 1.22 -5.29 4.73
N ALA A 125 2.51 -5.14 4.43
CA ALA A 125 3.59 -5.94 5.01
C ALA A 125 4.30 -5.20 6.16
N ASP A 126 3.86 -4.00 6.50
CA ASP A 126 4.40 -3.18 7.58
C ASP A 126 3.61 -3.42 8.87
N ILE A 127 4.29 -3.95 9.89
CA ILE A 127 3.64 -4.29 11.17
C ILE A 127 3.08 -3.05 11.88
N GLN A 128 3.72 -1.88 11.76
CA GLN A 128 3.25 -0.66 12.38
C GLN A 128 1.91 -0.22 11.77
N GLN A 129 1.81 -0.29 10.44
CA GLN A 129 0.58 0.05 9.72
C GLN A 129 -0.54 -0.95 10.02
N THR A 130 -0.25 -2.26 9.98
CA THR A 130 -1.28 -3.28 10.25
C THR A 130 -1.76 -3.23 11.69
N THR A 131 -0.88 -2.98 12.65
CA THR A 131 -1.26 -2.82 14.06
C THR A 131 -2.19 -1.62 14.24
N ALA A 132 -1.85 -0.48 13.64
CA ALA A 132 -2.70 0.71 13.71
C ALA A 132 -4.05 0.48 13.04
N ALA A 133 -4.09 -0.14 11.86
CA ALA A 133 -5.32 -0.42 11.12
C ALA A 133 -6.25 -1.34 11.93
N VAL A 134 -5.72 -2.38 12.55
CA VAL A 134 -6.51 -3.28 13.43
C VAL A 134 -7.08 -2.50 14.61
N ALA A 135 -6.27 -1.66 15.27
CA ALA A 135 -6.72 -0.84 16.40
C ALA A 135 -7.85 0.13 16.02
N LEU A 136 -7.89 0.56 14.75
CA LEU A 136 -8.94 1.44 14.21
C LEU A 136 -10.17 0.69 13.71
N GLY A 137 -10.20 -0.64 13.85
CA GLY A 137 -11.34 -1.45 13.44
C GLY A 137 -11.42 -1.72 11.94
N ILE A 138 -10.32 -1.49 11.20
CA ILE A 138 -10.26 -1.77 9.76
C ILE A 138 -9.92 -3.26 9.58
N ASN A 139 -10.69 -3.95 8.73
CA ASN A 139 -10.34 -5.31 8.33
C ASN A 139 -8.97 -5.30 7.65
N THR A 140 -8.03 -6.06 8.19
CA THR A 140 -6.61 -5.95 7.84
C THR A 140 -6.02 -7.30 7.48
N ARG A 141 -5.21 -7.32 6.43
CA ARG A 141 -4.41 -8.48 6.04
C ARG A 141 -2.94 -8.11 6.12
N HIS A 142 -2.23 -8.73 7.06
CA HIS A 142 -0.79 -8.58 7.15
C HIS A 142 -0.12 -9.57 6.20
N ILE A 143 0.80 -9.05 5.36
CA ILE A 143 1.59 -9.85 4.43
C ILE A 143 2.95 -10.14 5.03
N GLU A 144 3.33 -11.38 5.01
CA GLU A 144 4.65 -11.83 5.46
C GLU A 144 5.78 -11.18 4.63
N SER A 145 6.87 -10.81 5.30
CA SER A 145 8.03 -10.22 4.62
C SER A 145 9.36 -10.58 5.31
#